data_d7a24ef9603bd5b794276b360ae37700
#
_entry.id   d7a24ef9603bd5b794276b360ae37700
#
_cell.length_a   1.000
_cell.length_b   1.000
_cell.length_c   1.000
_cell.angle_alpha   90.00
_cell.angle_beta   90.00
_cell.angle_gamma   90.00
#
_symmetry.space_group_name_H-M   'P 1'
#
loop_
_entity.id
_entity.type
_entity.pdbx_description
1 polymer ?
#
loop_
_entity_poly.entity_id
_entity_poly.type
_entity_poly.pdbx_seq_one_letter_code
_entity_poly.pdbx_strand_id
1 'polypeptide(L)'
;MGEFFEKYQNTVYLQDEEEYRQISIRNTGVVEYRCTNKGKNIGRKRQYLIDTDTHPVTLTFTRQTVYEGGIGFVPKELNGAIVTENMPLLEMTNASQDFMKALFNTSGYYKSVINDDTLIGSAQKALHEKQWLDSYVCIPVLDEQKQIGSFFQQLEHLITLHQRKPYLHIQRRCNMLNEAQRTDKFCEYYAKWITVYKKGAIRQVTMDKYLMTQKWLEKLIPDLKICDLNRIAYQQLLNDYAEYHERQTTMDFHHQLKGAVLDAVDEGLIDRDPTRKAIIKGKAPSTKKIKYLNQFELHTLLASLELKDEVNWDYFILLVAKTGMRFSEALALTPKDFDFYHQTLSISKTWDYKGAGGFQPTKNKSSVRKIQIDWQSVIRFSELVKGLPDDQPIFVDGKVYNSTVNDVLSRHCERCNIPVISIHGLRHTHASLLLFTGVSIASVARRLGHSSMTTTQKTYLHIIQELENKDIDLVMRSLSGLN
;
A
#
# COMPACT_ATOMS: atom_id res chain seq x y z
N MET A 1 30.54 -2.37 22.72
CA MET A 1 30.59 -3.66 22.00
C MET A 1 32.05 -4.20 21.95
N GLY A 2 33.05 -3.36 21.88
CA GLY A 2 34.47 -3.79 21.82
C GLY A 2 35.02 -4.58 23.01
N GLU A 3 34.31 -4.64 24.14
CA GLU A 3 34.63 -5.53 25.27
C GLU A 3 34.28 -7.00 25.00
N PHE A 4 33.38 -7.25 24.01
CA PHE A 4 32.83 -8.58 23.72
C PHE A 4 33.18 -9.08 22.32
N PHE A 5 33.65 -8.21 21.44
CA PHE A 5 33.98 -8.55 20.07
C PHE A 5 35.30 -7.94 19.63
N GLU A 6 36.13 -8.77 19.03
CA GLU A 6 37.39 -8.36 18.43
C GLU A 6 37.41 -8.69 16.95
N LYS A 7 37.85 -7.73 16.12
CA LYS A 7 37.96 -7.93 14.68
C LYS A 7 39.15 -8.79 14.33
N TYR A 8 38.91 -9.82 13.53
CA TYR A 8 40.00 -10.57 12.90
C TYR A 8 39.97 -10.47 11.37
N GLN A 9 41.10 -10.71 10.72
CA GLN A 9 41.24 -10.65 9.28
C GLN A 9 42.19 -11.76 8.79
N ASN A 10 41.63 -12.76 8.13
CA ASN A 10 42.40 -13.78 7.44
C ASN A 10 42.31 -13.50 5.93
N THR A 11 43.29 -12.74 5.40
CA THR A 11 43.25 -12.26 4.01
C THR A 11 43.64 -13.38 3.05
N VAL A 12 42.82 -13.58 2.02
CA VAL A 12 43.09 -14.50 0.91
C VAL A 12 43.05 -13.78 -0.43
N TYR A 13 43.98 -14.11 -1.33
CA TYR A 13 43.98 -13.63 -2.71
C TYR A 13 43.50 -14.74 -3.64
N LEU A 14 42.35 -14.55 -4.27
CA LEU A 14 41.69 -15.57 -5.06
C LEU A 14 42.44 -15.92 -6.34
N GLN A 15 42.68 -17.21 -6.55
CA GLN A 15 43.25 -17.78 -7.77
C GLN A 15 42.15 -18.03 -8.80
N ASP A 16 42.41 -17.79 -10.08
CA ASP A 16 41.37 -17.77 -11.14
C ASP A 16 40.64 -19.10 -11.33
N GLU A 17 41.32 -20.22 -11.20
CA GLU A 17 40.75 -21.55 -11.44
C GLU A 17 40.24 -22.25 -10.17
N GLU A 18 40.57 -21.73 -8.99
CA GLU A 18 40.12 -22.29 -7.73
C GLU A 18 38.66 -21.92 -7.43
N GLU A 19 37.95 -22.79 -6.71
CA GLU A 19 36.56 -22.61 -6.32
C GLU A 19 36.48 -22.12 -4.88
N TYR A 20 35.64 -21.09 -4.68
CA TYR A 20 35.45 -20.45 -3.37
C TYR A 20 33.98 -20.42 -3.00
N ARG A 21 33.67 -20.88 -1.77
CA ARG A 21 32.30 -20.79 -1.20
C ARG A 21 32.02 -19.38 -0.70
N GLN A 22 30.89 -18.83 -1.05
CA GLN A 22 30.44 -17.51 -0.62
C GLN A 22 29.23 -17.66 0.29
N ILE A 23 29.05 -16.74 1.22
CA ILE A 23 27.93 -16.69 2.16
C ILE A 23 26.99 -15.52 1.88
N SER A 24 25.78 -15.59 2.44
CA SER A 24 24.83 -14.47 2.54
C SER A 24 24.25 -14.39 3.95
N ILE A 25 23.74 -13.21 4.31
CA ILE A 25 23.05 -12.97 5.57
C ILE A 25 21.62 -12.54 5.25
N ARG A 26 20.65 -13.20 5.87
CA ARG A 26 19.23 -12.81 5.79
C ARG A 26 18.94 -11.68 6.76
N ASN A 27 17.85 -10.92 6.52
CA ASN A 27 17.36 -9.88 7.44
C ASN A 27 16.94 -10.42 8.82
N THR A 28 16.88 -11.74 8.98
CA THR A 28 16.65 -12.44 10.25
C THR A 28 17.94 -12.78 11.01
N GLY A 29 19.10 -12.34 10.52
CA GLY A 29 20.41 -12.68 11.11
C GLY A 29 20.92 -14.08 10.80
N VAL A 30 20.24 -14.84 9.93
CA VAL A 30 20.68 -16.18 9.52
C VAL A 30 21.80 -16.06 8.50
N VAL A 31 22.98 -16.61 8.82
CA VAL A 31 24.12 -16.72 7.91
C VAL A 31 24.06 -18.08 7.22
N GLU A 32 24.08 -18.09 5.90
CA GLU A 32 23.90 -19.29 5.09
C GLU A 32 24.82 -19.33 3.87
N TYR A 33 25.05 -20.53 3.34
CA TYR A 33 25.73 -20.73 2.07
C TYR A 33 24.95 -20.07 0.93
N ARG A 34 25.64 -19.31 0.09
CA ARG A 34 25.06 -18.63 -1.06
C ARG A 34 25.31 -19.38 -2.37
N CYS A 35 26.59 -19.56 -2.69
CA CYS A 35 27.04 -20.20 -3.93
C CYS A 35 28.53 -20.52 -3.88
N THR A 36 29.00 -21.35 -4.80
CA THR A 36 30.43 -21.57 -5.08
C THR A 36 30.75 -20.99 -6.46
N ASN A 37 31.83 -20.22 -6.55
CA ASN A 37 32.29 -19.62 -7.80
C ASN A 37 33.80 -19.76 -7.96
N LYS A 38 34.26 -19.88 -9.21
CA LYS A 38 35.70 -19.78 -9.52
C LYS A 38 36.19 -18.36 -9.28
N GLY A 39 37.44 -18.23 -8.81
CA GLY A 39 38.02 -16.94 -8.49
C GLY A 39 38.00 -15.91 -9.59
N LYS A 40 38.09 -16.33 -10.88
CA LYS A 40 37.95 -15.45 -12.05
C LYS A 40 36.57 -14.79 -12.16
N ASN A 41 35.53 -15.41 -11.61
CA ASN A 41 34.14 -14.91 -11.64
C ASN A 41 33.81 -14.04 -10.43
N ILE A 42 34.75 -13.82 -9.49
CA ILE A 42 34.57 -13.01 -8.29
C ILE A 42 35.25 -11.67 -8.52
N GLY A 43 34.50 -10.58 -8.49
CA GLY A 43 34.94 -9.25 -8.92
C GLY A 43 36.14 -8.67 -8.19
N ARG A 44 36.33 -8.92 -6.88
CA ARG A 44 37.49 -8.50 -6.09
C ARG A 44 38.34 -9.70 -5.73
N LYS A 45 39.62 -9.67 -6.08
CA LYS A 45 40.56 -10.76 -5.78
C LYS A 45 40.94 -10.86 -4.30
N ARG A 46 40.98 -9.75 -3.61
CA ARG A 46 41.24 -9.72 -2.14
C ARG A 46 39.93 -9.97 -1.41
N GLN A 47 39.88 -11.06 -0.66
CA GLN A 47 38.76 -11.47 0.17
C GLN A 47 39.27 -11.84 1.59
N TYR A 48 38.33 -12.16 2.49
CA TYR A 48 38.65 -12.64 3.83
C TYR A 48 38.09 -14.03 4.03
N LEU A 49 38.92 -14.94 4.59
CA LEU A 49 38.55 -16.32 4.86
C LEU A 49 37.91 -16.42 6.24
N ILE A 50 36.78 -17.09 6.33
CA ILE A 50 36.12 -17.45 7.58
C ILE A 50 36.95 -18.60 8.20
N ASP A 51 37.41 -18.42 9.44
CA ASP A 51 38.14 -19.39 10.20
C ASP A 51 37.44 -19.63 11.54
N THR A 52 36.52 -20.59 11.53
CA THR A 52 35.76 -20.97 12.74
C THR A 52 36.52 -22.00 13.58
N ASP A 53 37.68 -22.49 13.14
CA ASP A 53 38.54 -23.39 13.93
C ASP A 53 39.37 -22.58 14.92
N THR A 54 39.95 -21.47 14.49
CA THR A 54 40.70 -20.55 15.34
C THR A 54 39.75 -19.57 16.06
N HIS A 55 38.65 -19.15 15.42
CA HIS A 55 37.66 -18.19 15.92
C HIS A 55 36.27 -18.84 16.02
N PRO A 56 36.01 -19.67 17.03
CA PRO A 56 34.83 -20.56 17.06
C PRO A 56 33.49 -19.85 17.15
N VAL A 57 33.47 -18.61 17.63
CA VAL A 57 32.23 -17.78 17.73
C VAL A 57 32.42 -16.53 16.88
N THR A 58 32.36 -16.72 15.58
CA THR A 58 32.47 -15.64 14.59
C THR A 58 31.12 -14.99 14.31
N LEU A 59 31.06 -13.67 14.48
CA LEU A 59 29.94 -12.81 14.07
C LEU A 59 30.28 -12.11 12.76
N THR A 60 29.28 -11.90 11.91
CA THR A 60 29.42 -11.06 10.72
C THR A 60 28.14 -10.27 10.45
N PHE A 61 28.24 -9.19 9.72
CA PHE A 61 27.09 -8.39 9.23
C PHE A 61 27.44 -7.74 7.89
N THR A 62 26.43 -7.35 7.12
CA THR A 62 26.62 -6.57 5.90
C THR A 62 26.52 -5.09 6.21
N ARG A 63 27.58 -4.31 6.04
CA ARG A 63 27.63 -2.88 6.41
C ARG A 63 26.48 -2.03 5.87
N GLN A 64 25.96 -2.35 4.69
CA GLN A 64 24.91 -1.58 4.04
C GLN A 64 23.49 -1.99 4.45
N THR A 65 23.26 -3.27 4.78
CA THR A 65 21.93 -3.82 5.07
C THR A 65 21.72 -4.22 6.53
N VAL A 66 22.71 -3.98 7.40
CA VAL A 66 22.60 -4.27 8.84
C VAL A 66 21.39 -3.57 9.49
N TYR A 67 20.98 -2.43 8.96
CA TYR A 67 19.80 -1.68 9.41
C TYR A 67 18.49 -2.42 9.24
N GLU A 68 18.45 -3.42 8.36
CA GLU A 68 17.29 -4.26 8.07
C GLU A 68 17.29 -5.59 8.83
N GLY A 69 18.33 -5.85 9.69
CA GLY A 69 18.41 -7.04 10.50
C GLY A 69 19.59 -8.00 10.18
N GLY A 70 20.43 -7.66 9.22
CA GLY A 70 21.49 -8.53 8.72
C GLY A 70 22.74 -8.62 9.61
N ILE A 71 22.60 -9.06 10.88
CA ILE A 71 23.72 -9.36 11.80
C ILE A 71 23.55 -10.78 12.36
N GLY A 72 24.58 -11.63 12.27
CA GLY A 72 24.45 -13.02 12.70
C GLY A 72 25.78 -13.75 12.91
N PHE A 73 25.68 -14.85 13.65
CA PHE A 73 26.82 -15.74 13.90
C PHE A 73 27.02 -16.73 12.76
N VAL A 74 28.27 -16.97 12.40
CA VAL A 74 28.65 -17.88 11.31
C VAL A 74 28.57 -19.32 11.81
N PRO A 75 27.82 -20.22 11.17
CA PRO A 75 27.82 -21.64 11.47
C PRO A 75 29.18 -22.31 11.16
N LYS A 76 29.55 -23.32 11.91
CA LYS A 76 30.82 -24.06 11.72
C LYS A 76 30.96 -24.70 10.33
N GLU A 77 29.85 -25.10 9.73
CA GLU A 77 29.77 -25.70 8.38
C GLU A 77 30.26 -24.75 7.29
N LEU A 78 30.28 -23.45 7.58
CA LEU A 78 30.76 -22.41 6.66
C LEU A 78 32.25 -22.05 6.87
N ASN A 79 32.99 -22.82 7.68
CA ASN A 79 34.46 -22.71 7.79
C ASN A 79 35.09 -22.77 6.41
N GLY A 80 36.09 -21.92 6.14
CA GLY A 80 36.76 -21.83 4.83
C GLY A 80 35.95 -21.14 3.73
N ALA A 81 34.74 -20.59 4.00
CA ALA A 81 34.05 -19.72 3.08
C ALA A 81 34.67 -18.32 3.06
N ILE A 82 34.45 -17.57 1.99
CA ILE A 82 35.01 -16.24 1.83
C ILE A 82 33.95 -15.16 1.99
N VAL A 83 34.36 -14.00 2.50
CA VAL A 83 33.55 -12.78 2.62
C VAL A 83 34.31 -11.58 2.05
N THR A 84 33.53 -10.57 1.65
CA THR A 84 34.06 -9.28 1.16
C THR A 84 34.37 -8.35 2.34
N GLU A 85 35.10 -7.28 2.10
CA GLU A 85 35.33 -6.21 3.10
C GLU A 85 34.05 -5.55 3.65
N ASN A 86 32.91 -5.72 2.97
CA ASN A 86 31.60 -5.24 3.44
C ASN A 86 30.97 -6.15 4.51
N MET A 87 31.61 -7.30 4.77
CA MET A 87 31.19 -8.27 5.78
C MET A 87 32.35 -8.50 6.77
N PRO A 88 32.49 -7.64 7.80
CA PRO A 88 33.52 -7.78 8.77
C PRO A 88 33.40 -9.10 9.55
N LEU A 89 34.53 -9.71 9.93
CA LEU A 89 34.58 -10.88 10.74
C LEU A 89 35.03 -10.47 12.16
N LEU A 90 34.22 -10.83 13.14
CA LEU A 90 34.37 -10.44 14.54
C LEU A 90 34.33 -11.71 15.41
N GLU A 91 35.35 -11.95 16.20
CA GLU A 91 35.34 -13.00 17.21
C GLU A 91 34.65 -12.49 18.47
N MET A 92 33.78 -13.32 19.03
CA MET A 92 33.13 -13.00 20.29
C MET A 92 33.89 -13.62 21.47
N THR A 93 34.14 -12.79 22.49
CA THR A 93 34.76 -13.17 23.76
C THR A 93 33.88 -12.71 24.92
N ASN A 94 33.97 -13.36 26.07
CA ASN A 94 33.37 -12.92 27.34
C ASN A 94 31.86 -12.65 27.33
N ALA A 95 31.10 -13.24 26.39
CA ALA A 95 29.63 -13.11 26.33
C ALA A 95 28.97 -14.45 25.98
N SER A 96 27.66 -14.55 26.23
CA SER A 96 26.85 -15.70 25.80
C SER A 96 26.36 -15.52 24.36
N GLN A 97 26.67 -16.45 23.48
CA GLN A 97 26.23 -16.40 22.06
C GLN A 97 24.69 -16.38 21.92
N ASP A 98 23.97 -17.22 22.68
CA ASP A 98 22.53 -17.30 22.62
C ASP A 98 21.89 -16.01 23.14
N PHE A 99 22.45 -15.38 24.17
CA PHE A 99 22.01 -14.08 24.65
C PHE A 99 22.25 -12.99 23.58
N MET A 100 23.45 -12.93 23.00
CA MET A 100 23.75 -11.92 21.96
C MET A 100 22.88 -12.11 20.72
N LYS A 101 22.61 -13.36 20.33
CA LYS A 101 21.67 -13.66 19.25
C LYS A 101 20.27 -13.14 19.55
N ALA A 102 19.75 -13.33 20.76
CA ALA A 102 18.46 -12.81 21.18
C ALA A 102 18.47 -11.27 21.22
N LEU A 103 19.52 -10.64 21.76
CA LEU A 103 19.69 -9.19 21.82
C LEU A 103 19.65 -8.55 20.43
N PHE A 104 20.40 -9.09 19.46
CA PHE A 104 20.47 -8.59 18.09
C PHE A 104 19.13 -8.67 17.34
N ASN A 105 18.20 -9.49 17.81
CA ASN A 105 16.84 -9.55 17.25
C ASN A 105 15.84 -8.60 17.92
N THR A 106 16.26 -7.78 18.88
CA THR A 106 15.36 -6.84 19.57
C THR A 106 15.25 -5.50 18.84
N SER A 107 14.04 -4.95 18.78
CA SER A 107 13.81 -3.59 18.25
C SER A 107 14.52 -2.51 19.07
N GLY A 108 14.76 -2.75 20.37
CA GLY A 108 15.50 -1.86 21.26
C GLY A 108 16.97 -1.72 20.84
N TYR A 109 17.62 -2.84 20.54
CA TYR A 109 18.99 -2.85 20.05
C TYR A 109 19.17 -2.07 18.74
N TYR A 110 18.26 -2.29 17.77
CA TYR A 110 18.30 -1.57 16.50
C TYR A 110 18.10 -0.06 16.66
N LYS A 111 17.21 0.37 17.56
CA LYS A 111 16.96 1.80 17.81
C LYS A 111 18.13 2.48 18.50
N SER A 112 18.77 1.82 19.48
CA SER A 112 19.78 2.44 20.34
C SER A 112 21.21 2.26 19.86
N VAL A 113 21.50 1.24 19.04
CA VAL A 113 22.85 0.91 18.60
C VAL A 113 23.01 0.99 17.08
N ILE A 114 22.11 0.42 16.32
CA ILE A 114 22.25 0.35 14.85
C ILE A 114 21.72 1.61 14.15
N ASN A 115 20.61 2.19 14.62
CA ASN A 115 19.97 3.37 14.04
C ASN A 115 20.26 4.66 14.80
N ASP A 116 21.25 4.67 15.68
CA ASP A 116 21.71 5.91 16.32
C ASP A 116 22.29 6.84 15.25
N ASP A 117 21.73 8.05 15.13
CA ASP A 117 22.13 9.05 14.14
C ASP A 117 23.61 9.47 14.28
N THR A 118 24.22 9.26 15.46
CA THR A 118 25.65 9.50 15.70
C THR A 118 26.55 8.51 14.98
N LEU A 119 26.04 7.34 14.58
CA LEU A 119 26.77 6.28 13.89
C LEU A 119 26.61 6.34 12.36
N ILE A 120 25.82 7.26 11.82
CA ILE A 120 25.52 7.36 10.40
C ILE A 120 26.41 8.40 9.74
N GLY A 121 27.35 7.97 8.92
CA GLY A 121 28.15 8.85 8.06
C GLY A 121 27.32 9.43 6.89
N SER A 122 27.64 10.65 6.48
CA SER A 122 26.82 11.61 5.74
C SER A 122 26.46 11.33 4.26
N ALA A 123 26.83 10.21 3.62
CA ALA A 123 26.57 10.02 2.18
C ALA A 123 26.02 8.66 1.77
N GLN A 124 26.29 7.59 2.47
CA GLN A 124 25.67 6.27 2.30
C GLN A 124 25.53 5.64 3.69
N LYS A 125 24.34 5.19 4.03
CA LYS A 125 24.08 4.47 5.27
C LYS A 125 24.89 3.17 5.28
N ALA A 126 26.06 3.18 5.87
CA ALA A 126 26.92 2.00 6.04
C ALA A 126 27.51 2.02 7.45
N LEU A 127 27.22 0.98 8.23
CA LEU A 127 27.80 0.81 9.57
C LEU A 127 29.21 0.25 9.45
N HIS A 128 30.21 1.00 9.92
CA HIS A 128 31.58 0.53 10.00
C HIS A 128 31.81 -0.24 11.29
N GLU A 129 32.60 -1.33 11.24
CA GLU A 129 32.88 -2.19 12.39
C GLU A 129 33.48 -1.40 13.56
N LYS A 130 34.33 -0.41 13.31
CA LYS A 130 34.93 0.42 14.37
C LYS A 130 33.85 1.19 15.14
N GLN A 131 32.89 1.84 14.41
CA GLN A 131 31.77 2.56 15.03
C GLN A 131 30.90 1.61 15.86
N TRP A 132 30.65 0.41 15.32
CA TRP A 132 29.88 -0.60 16.04
C TRP A 132 30.60 -1.10 17.30
N LEU A 133 31.92 -1.33 17.23
CA LEU A 133 32.73 -1.72 18.39
C LEU A 133 32.79 -0.62 19.47
N ASP A 134 32.77 0.65 19.06
CA ASP A 134 32.77 1.81 19.97
C ASP A 134 31.38 2.05 20.61
N SER A 135 30.32 1.35 20.18
CA SER A 135 28.95 1.51 20.72
C SER A 135 28.82 0.88 22.13
N TYR A 136 27.89 1.48 22.91
CA TYR A 136 27.62 1.04 24.29
C TYR A 136 26.29 0.28 24.36
N VAL A 137 26.31 -0.84 25.05
CA VAL A 137 25.16 -1.66 25.36
C VAL A 137 25.21 -2.09 26.82
N CYS A 138 24.17 -1.86 27.59
CA CYS A 138 24.03 -2.39 28.92
C CYS A 138 23.53 -3.83 28.83
N ILE A 139 24.38 -4.78 29.25
CA ILE A 139 24.04 -6.20 29.29
C ILE A 139 24.26 -6.77 30.70
N PRO A 140 23.48 -7.80 31.08
CA PRO A 140 23.64 -8.45 32.39
C PRO A 140 25.00 -9.15 32.55
N VAL A 141 25.30 -9.61 33.75
CA VAL A 141 26.49 -10.43 34.01
C VAL A 141 26.40 -11.77 33.27
N LEU A 142 27.54 -12.40 33.00
CA LEU A 142 27.65 -13.58 32.11
C LEU A 142 26.70 -14.74 32.51
N ASP A 143 26.50 -14.98 33.79
CA ASP A 143 25.60 -16.06 34.25
C ASP A 143 24.12 -15.74 33.97
N GLU A 144 23.71 -14.51 34.10
CA GLU A 144 22.35 -14.06 33.68
C GLU A 144 22.19 -14.12 32.16
N GLN A 145 23.24 -13.75 31.39
CA GLN A 145 23.22 -13.90 29.94
C GLN A 145 22.97 -15.35 29.52
N LYS A 146 23.65 -16.32 30.17
CA LYS A 146 23.47 -17.75 29.90
C LYS A 146 22.05 -18.21 30.19
N GLN A 147 21.47 -17.75 31.33
CA GLN A 147 20.11 -18.09 31.70
C GLN A 147 19.09 -17.52 30.70
N ILE A 148 19.21 -16.24 30.33
CA ILE A 148 18.33 -15.58 29.35
C ILE A 148 18.51 -16.23 27.99
N GLY A 149 19.72 -16.49 27.53
CA GLY A 149 19.99 -17.14 26.25
C GLY A 149 19.35 -18.53 26.17
N SER A 150 19.56 -19.36 27.23
CA SER A 150 18.92 -20.68 27.33
C SER A 150 17.38 -20.62 27.30
N PHE A 151 16.79 -19.64 27.97
CA PHE A 151 15.34 -19.44 27.96
C PHE A 151 14.81 -19.16 26.53
N PHE A 152 15.45 -18.25 25.80
CA PHE A 152 15.06 -17.95 24.43
C PHE A 152 15.30 -19.15 23.48
N GLN A 153 16.37 -19.89 23.65
CA GLN A 153 16.64 -21.12 22.89
C GLN A 153 15.57 -22.19 23.15
N GLN A 154 15.14 -22.37 24.41
CA GLN A 154 14.04 -23.27 24.76
C GLN A 154 12.71 -22.80 24.16
N LEU A 155 12.43 -21.50 24.14
CA LEU A 155 11.25 -20.93 23.48
C LEU A 155 11.26 -21.17 21.98
N GLU A 156 12.37 -20.93 21.28
CA GLU A 156 12.51 -21.22 19.85
C GLU A 156 12.29 -22.72 19.56
N HIS A 157 12.82 -23.58 20.41
CA HIS A 157 12.63 -25.03 20.30
C HIS A 157 11.16 -25.44 20.53
N LEU A 158 10.48 -24.88 21.54
CA LEU A 158 9.06 -25.12 21.79
C LEU A 158 8.18 -24.61 20.65
N ILE A 159 8.45 -23.41 20.12
CA ILE A 159 7.75 -22.87 18.95
C ILE A 159 7.93 -23.79 17.75
N THR A 160 9.15 -24.26 17.49
CA THR A 160 9.47 -25.19 16.41
C THR A 160 8.76 -26.54 16.59
N LEU A 161 8.70 -27.06 17.82
CA LEU A 161 7.97 -28.29 18.14
C LEU A 161 6.46 -28.11 18.03
N HIS A 162 5.91 -26.98 18.45
CA HIS A 162 4.48 -26.66 18.27
C HIS A 162 4.12 -26.48 16.80
N GLN A 163 5.02 -25.93 16.00
CA GLN A 163 4.83 -25.84 14.54
C GLN A 163 4.99 -27.20 13.85
N ARG A 164 5.77 -28.16 14.40
CA ARG A 164 6.00 -29.50 13.81
C ARG A 164 5.02 -30.57 14.29
N LYS A 165 4.54 -30.55 15.54
CA LYS A 165 3.65 -31.59 16.10
C LYS A 165 2.24 -31.68 15.49
N PRO A 166 1.58 -30.61 15.06
CA PRO A 166 0.33 -30.75 14.32
C PRO A 166 0.53 -31.28 12.89
N TYR A 167 1.72 -31.10 12.31
CA TYR A 167 1.95 -31.32 10.87
C TYR A 167 1.81 -32.79 10.43
N LEU A 168 2.24 -33.75 11.19
CA LEU A 168 2.30 -35.16 10.72
C LEU A 168 0.99 -35.95 10.90
N HIS A 169 0.20 -35.70 11.95
CA HIS A 169 -1.10 -36.37 12.12
C HIS A 169 -2.28 -35.62 11.50
N ILE A 170 -2.21 -34.29 11.55
CA ILE A 170 -3.17 -33.42 10.85
C ILE A 170 -2.95 -33.49 9.33
N GLN A 171 -1.71 -33.60 8.86
CA GLN A 171 -1.38 -33.69 7.45
C GLN A 171 -1.98 -34.93 6.76
N ARG A 172 -2.04 -36.10 7.41
CA ARG A 172 -2.72 -37.28 6.84
C ARG A 172 -4.24 -37.14 6.81
N ARG A 173 -4.86 -36.55 7.84
CA ARG A 173 -6.30 -36.27 7.88
C ARG A 173 -6.68 -35.07 7.04
N CYS A 174 -5.84 -34.02 7.00
CA CYS A 174 -5.99 -32.88 6.11
C CYS A 174 -5.80 -33.28 4.64
N ASN A 175 -4.85 -34.17 4.31
CA ASN A 175 -4.68 -34.59 2.92
C ASN A 175 -5.90 -35.32 2.36
N MET A 176 -6.54 -36.17 3.14
CA MET A 176 -7.80 -36.87 2.69
C MET A 176 -9.00 -35.91 2.64
N LEU A 177 -9.10 -34.95 3.57
CA LEU A 177 -10.14 -33.89 3.55
C LEU A 177 -9.87 -32.88 2.44
N ASN A 178 -8.60 -32.52 2.21
CA ASN A 178 -8.19 -31.63 1.13
C ASN A 178 -8.40 -32.27 -0.24
N GLU A 179 -8.15 -33.56 -0.41
CA GLU A 179 -8.43 -34.25 -1.68
C GLU A 179 -9.93 -34.21 -2.04
N ALA A 180 -10.82 -34.42 -1.07
CA ALA A 180 -12.26 -34.29 -1.30
C ALA A 180 -12.64 -32.82 -1.63
N GLN A 181 -12.10 -31.85 -0.91
CA GLN A 181 -12.36 -30.42 -1.14
C GLN A 181 -11.74 -29.88 -2.44
N ARG A 182 -10.61 -30.44 -2.89
CA ARG A 182 -9.97 -30.10 -4.17
C ARG A 182 -10.86 -30.40 -5.38
N THR A 183 -11.77 -31.37 -5.24
CA THR A 183 -12.74 -31.72 -6.29
C THR A 183 -14.04 -30.93 -6.24
N ASP A 184 -14.22 -30.09 -5.21
CA ASP A 184 -15.36 -29.17 -5.12
C ASP A 184 -15.30 -28.14 -6.28
N LYS A 185 -16.47 -27.62 -6.65
CA LYS A 185 -16.57 -26.58 -7.67
C LYS A 185 -16.00 -25.26 -7.13
N PHE A 186 -15.20 -24.56 -7.93
CA PHE A 186 -14.60 -23.30 -7.51
C PHE A 186 -15.66 -22.24 -7.19
N CYS A 187 -16.78 -22.20 -7.91
CA CYS A 187 -17.87 -21.25 -7.62
C CYS A 187 -18.49 -21.50 -6.23
N GLU A 188 -18.61 -22.75 -5.77
CA GLU A 188 -19.13 -23.09 -4.44
C GLU A 188 -18.13 -22.72 -3.33
N TYR A 189 -16.84 -22.99 -3.56
CA TYR A 189 -15.77 -22.54 -2.67
C TYR A 189 -15.77 -21.02 -2.52
N TYR A 190 -15.86 -20.30 -3.64
CA TYR A 190 -15.89 -18.83 -3.63
C TYR A 190 -17.10 -18.28 -2.85
N ALA A 191 -18.27 -18.88 -2.98
CA ALA A 191 -19.48 -18.50 -2.22
C ALA A 191 -19.29 -18.71 -0.70
N LYS A 192 -18.70 -19.84 -0.31
CA LYS A 192 -18.35 -20.13 1.10
C LYS A 192 -17.33 -19.11 1.61
N TRP A 193 -16.27 -18.83 0.82
CA TRP A 193 -15.22 -17.88 1.14
C TRP A 193 -15.76 -16.47 1.36
N ILE A 194 -16.65 -15.97 0.48
CA ILE A 194 -17.32 -14.67 0.65
C ILE A 194 -18.08 -14.64 1.98
N THR A 195 -18.82 -15.69 2.28
CA THR A 195 -19.64 -15.76 3.49
C THR A 195 -18.79 -15.72 4.76
N VAL A 196 -17.68 -16.44 4.78
CA VAL A 196 -16.79 -16.54 5.95
C VAL A 196 -15.94 -15.26 6.12
N TYR A 197 -15.32 -14.79 5.03
CA TYR A 197 -14.30 -13.74 5.14
C TYR A 197 -14.82 -12.32 4.85
N LYS A 198 -15.95 -12.17 4.15
CA LYS A 198 -16.43 -10.83 3.70
C LYS A 198 -17.72 -10.40 4.38
N LYS A 199 -18.64 -11.33 4.69
CA LYS A 199 -19.93 -10.97 5.30
C LYS A 199 -19.70 -10.36 6.69
N GLY A 200 -20.21 -9.13 6.89
CA GLY A 200 -20.03 -8.38 8.14
C GLY A 200 -18.70 -7.65 8.29
N ALA A 201 -17.68 -8.00 7.50
CA ALA A 201 -16.36 -7.36 7.54
C ALA A 201 -16.22 -6.18 6.57
N ILE A 202 -17.08 -6.11 5.53
CA ILE A 202 -17.04 -5.09 4.49
C ILE A 202 -18.40 -4.40 4.34
N ARG A 203 -18.38 -3.20 3.73
CA ARG A 203 -19.62 -2.45 3.45
C ARG A 203 -20.49 -3.20 2.42
N GLN A 204 -21.82 -3.08 2.51
CA GLN A 204 -22.78 -3.74 1.62
C GLN A 204 -22.48 -3.49 0.13
N VAL A 205 -22.18 -2.25 -0.26
CA VAL A 205 -21.81 -1.90 -1.65
C VAL A 205 -20.59 -2.68 -2.16
N THR A 206 -19.67 -3.04 -1.27
CA THR A 206 -18.51 -3.88 -1.63
C THR A 206 -18.93 -5.34 -1.69
N MET A 207 -19.78 -5.78 -0.77
CA MET A 207 -20.35 -7.13 -0.76
C MET A 207 -21.12 -7.43 -2.06
N ASP A 208 -21.92 -6.48 -2.53
CA ASP A 208 -22.68 -6.62 -3.79
C ASP A 208 -21.77 -6.89 -5.00
N LYS A 209 -20.55 -6.32 -5.01
CA LYS A 209 -19.56 -6.60 -6.06
C LYS A 209 -19.05 -8.04 -6.00
N TYR A 210 -18.77 -8.55 -4.78
CA TYR A 210 -18.38 -9.96 -4.60
C TYR A 210 -19.50 -10.91 -5.03
N LEU A 211 -20.76 -10.59 -4.69
CA LEU A 211 -21.92 -11.36 -5.13
C LEU A 211 -22.12 -11.31 -6.65
N MET A 212 -21.84 -10.18 -7.29
CA MET A 212 -21.84 -10.08 -8.75
C MET A 212 -20.73 -10.96 -9.36
N THR A 213 -19.54 -10.95 -8.79
CA THR A 213 -18.44 -11.84 -9.20
C THR A 213 -18.85 -13.30 -9.07
N GLN A 214 -19.50 -13.71 -7.97
CA GLN A 214 -20.06 -15.04 -7.79
C GLN A 214 -20.99 -15.45 -8.94
N LYS A 215 -21.96 -14.59 -9.30
CA LYS A 215 -22.87 -14.85 -10.42
C LYS A 215 -22.15 -15.04 -11.76
N TRP A 216 -21.06 -14.31 -11.97
CA TRP A 216 -20.26 -14.47 -13.19
C TRP A 216 -19.45 -15.77 -13.18
N LEU A 217 -18.95 -16.22 -12.03
CA LEU A 217 -18.31 -17.54 -11.90
C LEU A 217 -19.28 -18.68 -12.22
N GLU A 218 -20.49 -18.61 -11.66
CA GLU A 218 -21.55 -19.58 -11.93
C GLU A 218 -21.95 -19.63 -13.41
N LYS A 219 -21.85 -18.50 -14.11
CA LYS A 219 -22.15 -18.42 -15.55
C LYS A 219 -21.00 -18.93 -16.43
N LEU A 220 -19.76 -18.58 -16.11
CA LEU A 220 -18.59 -18.83 -16.98
C LEU A 220 -17.92 -20.18 -16.72
N ILE A 221 -17.88 -20.61 -15.45
CA ILE A 221 -17.17 -21.81 -15.03
C ILE A 221 -17.97 -22.64 -14.00
N PRO A 222 -19.25 -23.00 -14.28
CA PRO A 222 -20.12 -23.64 -13.30
C PRO A 222 -19.60 -24.97 -12.76
N ASP A 223 -18.80 -25.69 -13.53
CA ASP A 223 -18.34 -27.04 -13.22
C ASP A 223 -16.84 -27.15 -13.00
N LEU A 224 -16.09 -26.02 -13.05
CA LEU A 224 -14.65 -26.05 -12.86
C LEU A 224 -14.32 -26.40 -11.40
N LYS A 225 -13.54 -27.46 -11.23
CA LYS A 225 -13.03 -27.89 -9.92
C LYS A 225 -11.89 -26.98 -9.46
N ILE A 226 -11.73 -26.86 -8.13
CA ILE A 226 -10.68 -26.01 -7.53
C ILE A 226 -9.30 -26.45 -8.00
N CYS A 227 -9.02 -27.77 -8.01
CA CYS A 227 -7.73 -28.33 -8.44
C CYS A 227 -7.41 -28.06 -9.93
N ASP A 228 -8.41 -27.86 -10.77
CA ASP A 228 -8.25 -27.61 -12.20
C ASP A 228 -8.04 -26.13 -12.54
N LEU A 229 -8.15 -25.24 -11.54
CA LEU A 229 -7.92 -23.81 -11.69
C LEU A 229 -6.42 -23.50 -11.84
N ASN A 230 -5.83 -23.92 -12.95
CA ASN A 230 -4.46 -23.60 -13.31
C ASN A 230 -4.35 -22.24 -14.03
N ARG A 231 -3.12 -21.81 -14.39
CA ARG A 231 -2.87 -20.51 -15.02
C ARG A 231 -3.62 -20.32 -16.34
N ILE A 232 -3.78 -21.37 -17.12
CA ILE A 232 -4.49 -21.31 -18.42
C ILE A 232 -5.99 -21.15 -18.17
N ALA A 233 -6.57 -21.98 -17.30
CA ALA A 233 -7.99 -21.89 -16.93
C ALA A 233 -8.34 -20.52 -16.32
N TYR A 234 -7.49 -20.00 -15.44
CA TYR A 234 -7.67 -18.67 -14.86
C TYR A 234 -7.58 -17.55 -15.91
N GLN A 235 -6.61 -17.61 -16.81
CA GLN A 235 -6.49 -16.63 -17.90
C GLN A 235 -7.68 -16.72 -18.85
N GLN A 236 -8.18 -17.92 -19.16
CA GLN A 236 -9.36 -18.11 -20.00
C GLN A 236 -10.60 -17.49 -19.34
N LEU A 237 -10.82 -17.75 -18.05
CA LEU A 237 -11.89 -17.10 -17.28
C LEU A 237 -11.85 -15.57 -17.38
N LEU A 238 -10.65 -14.97 -17.26
CA LEU A 238 -10.51 -13.51 -17.41
C LEU A 238 -10.78 -13.06 -18.85
N ASN A 239 -10.39 -13.83 -19.85
CA ASN A 239 -10.65 -13.50 -21.25
C ASN A 239 -12.16 -13.58 -21.57
N ASP A 240 -12.85 -14.63 -21.10
CA ASP A 240 -14.30 -14.81 -21.31
C ASP A 240 -15.10 -13.69 -20.63
N TYR A 241 -14.67 -13.29 -19.41
CA TYR A 241 -15.27 -12.13 -18.75
C TYR A 241 -15.00 -10.82 -19.51
N ALA A 242 -13.81 -10.65 -20.07
CA ALA A 242 -13.38 -9.48 -20.82
C ALA A 242 -14.14 -9.28 -22.13
N GLU A 243 -14.76 -10.33 -22.70
CA GLU A 243 -15.62 -10.22 -23.89
C GLU A 243 -16.86 -9.35 -23.63
N TYR A 244 -17.30 -9.27 -22.40
CA TYR A 244 -18.51 -8.52 -22.02
C TYR A 244 -18.19 -7.18 -21.34
N HIS A 245 -16.92 -6.98 -20.87
CA HIS A 245 -16.58 -5.88 -19.99
C HIS A 245 -15.36 -5.08 -20.47
N GLU A 246 -15.30 -3.80 -20.03
CA GLU A 246 -14.12 -2.96 -20.22
C GLU A 246 -12.95 -3.48 -19.35
N ARG A 247 -11.73 -3.14 -19.77
CA ARG A 247 -10.48 -3.55 -19.10
C ARG A 247 -10.46 -3.24 -17.59
N GLN A 248 -11.01 -2.08 -17.17
CA GLN A 248 -11.04 -1.72 -15.73
C GLN A 248 -11.98 -2.64 -14.93
N THR A 249 -13.13 -2.99 -15.48
CA THR A 249 -14.09 -3.91 -14.87
C THR A 249 -13.50 -5.31 -14.75
N THR A 250 -12.77 -5.76 -15.78
CA THR A 250 -12.04 -7.05 -15.73
C THR A 250 -10.92 -7.03 -14.69
N MET A 251 -10.23 -5.90 -14.52
CA MET A 251 -9.24 -5.72 -13.44
C MET A 251 -9.87 -5.83 -12.05
N ASP A 252 -11.04 -5.21 -11.86
CA ASP A 252 -11.78 -5.29 -10.59
C ASP A 252 -12.23 -6.73 -10.31
N PHE A 253 -12.70 -7.44 -11.33
CA PHE A 253 -13.05 -8.87 -11.24
C PHE A 253 -11.83 -9.72 -10.83
N HIS A 254 -10.68 -9.53 -11.49
CA HIS A 254 -9.43 -10.18 -11.10
C HIS A 254 -9.07 -9.94 -9.64
N HIS A 255 -9.14 -8.68 -9.17
CA HIS A 255 -8.82 -8.34 -7.78
C HIS A 255 -9.76 -9.00 -6.77
N GLN A 256 -11.04 -9.16 -7.11
CA GLN A 256 -12.03 -9.81 -6.24
C GLN A 256 -11.79 -11.33 -6.16
N LEU A 257 -11.38 -11.95 -7.25
CA LEU A 257 -11.04 -13.38 -7.29
C LEU A 257 -9.74 -13.69 -6.58
N LYS A 258 -8.74 -12.82 -6.76
CA LYS A 258 -7.36 -13.07 -6.30
C LYS A 258 -7.26 -13.42 -4.83
N GLY A 259 -8.05 -12.78 -3.95
CA GLY A 259 -8.05 -13.10 -2.52
C GLY A 259 -8.43 -14.54 -2.25
N ALA A 260 -9.56 -15.00 -2.79
CA ALA A 260 -10.03 -16.36 -2.61
C ALA A 260 -9.10 -17.42 -3.24
N VAL A 261 -8.51 -17.08 -4.39
CA VAL A 261 -7.55 -17.98 -5.07
C VAL A 261 -6.26 -18.13 -4.26
N LEU A 262 -5.74 -17.03 -3.68
CA LEU A 262 -4.53 -17.11 -2.85
C LEU A 262 -4.79 -17.90 -1.57
N ASP A 263 -5.93 -17.71 -0.92
CA ASP A 263 -6.31 -18.49 0.25
C ASP A 263 -6.43 -19.98 -0.12
N ALA A 264 -7.01 -20.32 -1.29
CA ALA A 264 -7.07 -21.69 -1.78
C ALA A 264 -5.68 -22.30 -2.07
N VAL A 265 -4.71 -21.50 -2.49
CA VAL A 265 -3.32 -21.94 -2.65
C VAL A 265 -2.68 -22.18 -1.29
N ASP A 266 -2.87 -21.29 -0.31
CA ASP A 266 -2.33 -21.43 1.03
C ASP A 266 -2.94 -22.62 1.78
N GLU A 267 -4.22 -22.95 1.51
CA GLU A 267 -4.92 -24.14 2.00
C GLU A 267 -4.51 -25.43 1.27
N GLY A 268 -3.69 -25.34 0.21
CA GLY A 268 -3.24 -26.50 -0.57
C GLY A 268 -4.30 -27.08 -1.52
N LEU A 269 -5.39 -26.36 -1.77
CA LEU A 269 -6.46 -26.76 -2.70
C LEU A 269 -6.03 -26.52 -4.16
N ILE A 270 -5.19 -25.51 -4.40
CA ILE A 270 -4.57 -25.18 -5.69
C ILE A 270 -3.05 -25.30 -5.52
N ASP A 271 -2.39 -26.04 -6.42
CA ASP A 271 -0.95 -26.34 -6.27
C ASP A 271 -0.04 -25.12 -6.46
N ARG A 272 -0.41 -24.18 -7.33
CA ARG A 272 0.38 -22.98 -7.65
C ARG A 272 -0.53 -21.79 -7.95
N ASP A 273 -0.15 -20.61 -7.50
CA ASP A 273 -0.88 -19.36 -7.75
C ASP A 273 -1.12 -19.13 -9.27
N PRO A 274 -2.37 -19.29 -9.74
CA PRO A 274 -2.72 -19.07 -11.14
C PRO A 274 -2.89 -17.60 -11.50
N THR A 275 -2.99 -16.71 -10.51
CA THR A 275 -3.21 -15.27 -10.72
C THR A 275 -1.93 -14.51 -11.07
N ARG A 276 -0.76 -15.15 -10.88
CA ARG A 276 0.55 -14.54 -11.13
C ARG A 276 0.76 -14.23 -12.61
N LYS A 277 1.07 -12.95 -12.91
CA LYS A 277 1.25 -12.45 -14.28
C LYS A 277 0.00 -12.61 -15.18
N ALA A 278 -1.19 -12.57 -14.61
CA ALA A 278 -2.42 -12.55 -15.40
C ALA A 278 -2.47 -11.31 -16.32
N ILE A 279 -2.89 -11.51 -17.56
CA ILE A 279 -3.04 -10.46 -18.56
C ILE A 279 -4.47 -9.97 -18.55
N ILE A 280 -4.68 -8.70 -18.23
CA ILE A 280 -6.01 -8.10 -18.19
C ILE A 280 -6.35 -7.49 -19.53
N LYS A 281 -7.32 -8.11 -20.20
CA LYS A 281 -7.94 -7.62 -21.43
C LYS A 281 -9.27 -6.94 -21.12
N GLY A 282 -9.95 -6.44 -22.13
CA GLY A 282 -11.31 -5.88 -22.04
C GLY A 282 -11.64 -5.09 -23.28
N LYS A 283 -12.94 -4.80 -23.47
CA LYS A 283 -13.41 -3.94 -24.53
C LYS A 283 -12.78 -2.56 -24.45
N ALA A 284 -12.51 -1.97 -25.57
CA ALA A 284 -12.15 -0.56 -25.63
C ALA A 284 -13.33 0.29 -25.06
N PRO A 285 -13.04 1.33 -24.27
CA PRO A 285 -14.11 2.22 -23.81
C PRO A 285 -14.84 2.83 -25.01
N SER A 286 -16.15 2.82 -24.96
CA SER A 286 -17.01 3.26 -26.07
C SER A 286 -16.80 4.72 -26.46
N THR A 287 -16.35 5.55 -25.53
CA THR A 287 -15.96 6.96 -25.75
C THR A 287 -14.94 7.40 -24.70
N LYS A 288 -13.96 8.22 -25.08
CA LYS A 288 -13.13 8.96 -24.11
C LYS A 288 -14.01 10.05 -23.47
N LYS A 289 -14.64 9.75 -22.35
CA LYS A 289 -15.41 10.75 -21.59
C LYS A 289 -14.44 11.82 -21.08
N ILE A 290 -14.73 13.08 -21.41
CA ILE A 290 -14.06 14.24 -20.80
C ILE A 290 -14.35 14.19 -19.30
N LYS A 291 -13.29 14.28 -18.49
CA LYS A 291 -13.41 14.08 -17.05
C LYS A 291 -13.50 15.37 -16.25
N TYR A 292 -13.15 16.50 -16.84
CA TYR A 292 -13.15 17.82 -16.19
C TYR A 292 -13.33 18.94 -17.22
N LEU A 293 -13.73 20.10 -16.74
CA LEU A 293 -13.88 21.34 -17.52
C LEU A 293 -12.60 22.20 -17.36
N ASN A 294 -12.30 23.01 -18.35
CA ASN A 294 -11.31 24.08 -18.21
C ASN A 294 -11.92 25.28 -17.44
N GLN A 295 -11.09 26.29 -17.16
CA GLN A 295 -11.51 27.45 -16.37
C GLN A 295 -12.67 28.23 -17.02
N PHE A 296 -12.62 28.43 -18.33
CA PHE A 296 -13.65 29.14 -19.07
C PHE A 296 -14.97 28.37 -19.07
N GLU A 297 -14.92 27.08 -19.37
CA GLU A 297 -16.09 26.19 -19.35
C GLU A 297 -16.74 26.12 -17.96
N LEU A 298 -15.92 26.04 -16.89
CA LEU A 298 -16.43 26.09 -15.52
C LEU A 298 -17.12 27.43 -15.22
N HIS A 299 -16.52 28.53 -15.61
CA HIS A 299 -17.13 29.85 -15.42
C HIS A 299 -18.49 29.97 -16.16
N THR A 300 -18.54 29.50 -17.40
CA THR A 300 -19.75 29.47 -18.22
C THR A 300 -20.85 28.62 -17.58
N LEU A 301 -20.47 27.42 -17.07
CA LEU A 301 -21.39 26.56 -16.31
C LEU A 301 -21.95 27.29 -15.09
N LEU A 302 -21.10 27.86 -14.25
CA LEU A 302 -21.51 28.51 -13.00
C LEU A 302 -22.40 29.76 -13.27
N ALA A 303 -22.18 30.47 -14.37
CA ALA A 303 -23.00 31.60 -14.78
C ALA A 303 -24.38 31.14 -15.28
N SER A 304 -24.55 29.92 -15.73
CA SER A 304 -25.82 29.37 -16.23
C SER A 304 -26.72 28.79 -15.14
N LEU A 305 -26.23 28.66 -13.89
CA LEU A 305 -27.02 28.12 -12.80
C LEU A 305 -28.14 29.04 -12.35
N GLU A 306 -29.32 28.49 -12.14
CA GLU A 306 -30.52 29.18 -11.69
C GLU A 306 -30.65 29.06 -10.16
N LEU A 307 -29.94 29.93 -9.45
CA LEU A 307 -29.93 29.99 -7.99
C LEU A 307 -31.16 30.75 -7.50
N LYS A 308 -32.23 29.97 -7.23
CA LYS A 308 -33.51 30.46 -6.70
C LYS A 308 -33.47 30.61 -5.19
N ASP A 309 -34.52 31.20 -4.60
CA ASP A 309 -34.63 31.32 -3.14
C ASP A 309 -34.93 29.95 -2.43
N GLU A 310 -35.09 28.90 -3.21
CA GLU A 310 -35.34 27.54 -2.71
C GLU A 310 -34.17 26.61 -3.00
N VAL A 311 -33.97 25.58 -2.14
CA VAL A 311 -32.98 24.54 -2.35
C VAL A 311 -33.25 23.79 -3.63
N ASN A 312 -32.29 23.80 -4.56
CA ASN A 312 -32.34 23.09 -5.82
C ASN A 312 -30.99 22.44 -6.18
N TRP A 313 -30.97 21.67 -7.26
CA TRP A 313 -29.77 20.98 -7.70
C TRP A 313 -28.70 21.92 -8.27
N ASP A 314 -29.04 23.15 -8.64
CA ASP A 314 -28.05 24.15 -9.09
C ASP A 314 -27.18 24.63 -7.94
N TYR A 315 -27.73 24.79 -6.74
CA TYR A 315 -26.92 25.01 -5.51
C TYR A 315 -26.03 23.83 -5.19
N PHE A 316 -26.50 22.60 -5.42
CA PHE A 316 -25.68 21.42 -5.22
C PHE A 316 -24.48 21.37 -6.20
N ILE A 317 -24.73 21.68 -7.48
CA ILE A 317 -23.72 21.81 -8.53
C ILE A 317 -22.70 22.89 -8.16
N LEU A 318 -23.17 24.09 -7.76
CA LEU A 318 -22.31 25.18 -7.29
C LEU A 318 -21.43 24.73 -6.12
N LEU A 319 -22.02 24.10 -5.12
CA LEU A 319 -21.31 23.62 -3.94
C LEU A 319 -20.18 22.64 -4.31
N VAL A 320 -20.49 21.62 -5.12
CA VAL A 320 -19.49 20.63 -5.53
C VAL A 320 -18.38 21.26 -6.38
N ALA A 321 -18.73 22.18 -7.29
CA ALA A 321 -17.76 22.91 -8.10
C ALA A 321 -16.80 23.76 -7.26
N LYS A 322 -17.30 24.46 -6.26
CA LYS A 322 -16.54 25.36 -5.37
C LYS A 322 -15.73 24.64 -4.29
N THR A 323 -16.15 23.42 -3.90
CA THR A 323 -15.54 22.71 -2.77
C THR A 323 -14.78 21.45 -3.15
N GLY A 324 -15.09 20.85 -4.29
CA GLY A 324 -14.55 19.56 -4.73
C GLY A 324 -14.98 18.38 -3.87
N MET A 325 -16.10 18.47 -3.14
CA MET A 325 -16.63 17.40 -2.30
C MET A 325 -17.06 16.18 -3.12
N ARG A 326 -17.10 15.01 -2.47
CA ARG A 326 -17.74 13.83 -3.06
C ARG A 326 -19.25 13.99 -3.03
N PHE A 327 -19.95 13.39 -3.98
CA PHE A 327 -21.42 13.43 -4.07
C PHE A 327 -22.10 13.08 -2.73
N SER A 328 -21.71 11.98 -2.11
CA SER A 328 -22.27 11.54 -0.82
C SER A 328 -21.89 12.44 0.38
N GLU A 329 -20.75 13.14 0.32
CA GLU A 329 -20.36 14.14 1.33
C GLU A 329 -21.24 15.37 1.21
N ALA A 330 -21.46 15.86 -0.02
CA ALA A 330 -22.28 17.03 -0.29
C ALA A 330 -23.78 16.78 0.06
N LEU A 331 -24.31 15.59 -0.21
CA LEU A 331 -25.67 15.20 0.20
C LEU A 331 -25.84 15.17 1.74
N ALA A 332 -24.79 14.86 2.49
CA ALA A 332 -24.87 14.77 3.94
C ALA A 332 -24.73 16.11 4.67
N LEU A 333 -24.52 17.21 3.94
CA LEU A 333 -24.36 18.52 4.57
C LEU A 333 -25.67 18.99 5.22
N THR A 334 -25.51 19.53 6.41
CA THR A 334 -26.57 20.16 7.20
C THR A 334 -26.21 21.62 7.45
N PRO A 335 -27.15 22.53 7.78
CA PRO A 335 -26.84 23.94 8.08
C PRO A 335 -25.73 24.12 9.10
N LYS A 336 -25.67 23.29 10.15
CA LYS A 336 -24.64 23.35 11.22
C LYS A 336 -23.23 22.98 10.75
N ASP A 337 -23.05 22.39 9.59
CA ASP A 337 -21.73 22.09 9.04
C ASP A 337 -21.03 23.34 8.49
N PHE A 338 -21.79 24.45 8.29
CA PHE A 338 -21.29 25.73 7.83
C PHE A 338 -20.92 26.64 9.02
N ASP A 339 -19.69 27.11 9.04
CA ASP A 339 -19.24 28.19 9.93
C ASP A 339 -19.03 29.42 9.08
N PHE A 340 -20.09 30.20 8.89
CA PHE A 340 -20.08 31.39 8.05
C PHE A 340 -19.17 32.49 8.57
N TYR A 341 -19.00 32.57 9.89
CA TYR A 341 -18.12 33.57 10.51
C TYR A 341 -16.65 33.33 10.17
N HIS A 342 -16.19 32.08 10.25
CA HIS A 342 -14.83 31.70 9.90
C HIS A 342 -14.66 31.27 8.43
N GLN A 343 -15.73 31.36 7.64
CA GLN A 343 -15.76 30.95 6.22
C GLN A 343 -15.31 29.50 6.03
N THR A 344 -15.73 28.60 6.90
CA THR A 344 -15.35 27.18 6.84
C THR A 344 -16.54 26.27 6.70
N LEU A 345 -16.30 25.13 6.06
CA LEU A 345 -17.25 24.04 5.89
C LEU A 345 -16.65 22.76 6.48
N SER A 346 -17.37 22.14 7.40
CA SER A 346 -16.99 20.88 8.05
C SER A 346 -17.53 19.68 7.28
N ILE A 347 -16.66 18.75 6.92
CA ILE A 347 -17.00 17.53 6.20
C ILE A 347 -16.65 16.36 7.10
N SER A 348 -17.64 15.74 7.74
CA SER A 348 -17.44 14.68 8.75
C SER A 348 -18.27 13.42 8.50
N LYS A 349 -19.25 13.48 7.57
CA LYS A 349 -20.25 12.45 7.34
C LYS A 349 -20.55 12.28 5.84
N THR A 350 -21.24 11.22 5.49
CA THR A 350 -21.73 10.95 4.11
C THR A 350 -23.18 10.50 4.17
N TRP A 351 -23.91 10.65 3.07
CA TRP A 351 -25.28 10.17 2.93
C TRP A 351 -25.32 8.83 2.18
N ASP A 352 -26.09 7.88 2.70
CA ASP A 352 -26.28 6.57 2.04
C ASP A 352 -27.38 6.66 0.97
N TYR A 353 -27.07 7.26 -0.16
CA TYR A 353 -28.01 7.41 -1.26
C TYR A 353 -28.26 6.12 -2.07
N LYS A 354 -27.44 5.07 -1.86
CA LYS A 354 -27.57 3.78 -2.56
C LYS A 354 -28.39 2.76 -1.79
N GLY A 355 -28.41 2.86 -0.46
CA GLY A 355 -29.11 1.96 0.43
C GLY A 355 -30.41 2.54 0.98
N ALA A 356 -30.61 2.39 2.27
CA ALA A 356 -31.81 2.82 3.00
C ALA A 356 -31.86 4.32 3.28
N GLY A 357 -30.85 5.08 2.90
CA GLY A 357 -30.70 6.49 3.31
C GLY A 357 -30.02 6.65 4.67
N GLY A 358 -29.88 7.90 5.10
CA GLY A 358 -29.32 8.23 6.42
C GLY A 358 -27.83 8.57 6.41
N PHE A 359 -27.40 9.17 7.52
CA PHE A 359 -26.01 9.56 7.71
C PHE A 359 -25.12 8.35 7.96
N GLN A 360 -23.95 8.36 7.32
CA GLN A 360 -22.94 7.32 7.45
C GLN A 360 -21.58 7.97 7.75
N PRO A 361 -20.66 7.28 8.46
CA PRO A 361 -19.30 7.77 8.59
C PRO A 361 -18.60 7.88 7.25
N THR A 362 -17.62 8.76 7.16
CA THR A 362 -16.78 8.89 5.96
C THR A 362 -15.99 7.60 5.70
N LYS A 363 -15.54 7.41 4.45
CA LYS A 363 -14.81 6.19 4.05
C LYS A 363 -13.49 6.01 4.82
N ASN A 364 -12.77 7.10 5.07
CA ASN A 364 -11.45 7.12 5.70
C ASN A 364 -11.36 8.29 6.68
N LYS A 365 -10.46 8.20 7.68
CA LYS A 365 -10.19 9.30 8.61
C LYS A 365 -9.77 10.60 7.90
N SER A 366 -8.99 10.52 6.83
CA SER A 366 -8.57 11.67 6.01
C SER A 366 -9.72 12.38 5.28
N SER A 367 -10.88 11.74 5.15
CA SER A 367 -12.08 12.36 4.58
C SER A 367 -12.75 13.33 5.55
N VAL A 368 -12.53 13.19 6.87
CA VAL A 368 -12.98 14.17 7.88
C VAL A 368 -12.04 15.37 7.80
N ARG A 369 -12.60 16.53 7.44
CA ARG A 369 -11.82 17.75 7.23
C ARG A 369 -12.67 19.00 7.31
N LYS A 370 -12.02 20.15 7.57
CA LYS A 370 -12.59 21.48 7.38
C LYS A 370 -11.93 22.13 6.16
N ILE A 371 -12.73 22.77 5.33
CA ILE A 371 -12.25 23.49 4.14
C ILE A 371 -12.70 24.94 4.18
N GLN A 372 -11.87 25.85 3.65
CA GLN A 372 -12.24 27.25 3.44
C GLN A 372 -13.18 27.34 2.25
N ILE A 373 -14.21 28.19 2.36
CA ILE A 373 -15.13 28.55 1.29
C ILE A 373 -15.00 30.05 0.99
N ASP A 374 -15.19 30.43 -0.26
CA ASP A 374 -15.12 31.83 -0.68
C ASP A 374 -16.31 32.64 -0.18
N TRP A 375 -16.11 33.97 -0.04
CA TRP A 375 -17.13 34.88 0.51
C TRP A 375 -18.44 34.90 -0.29
N GLN A 376 -18.39 34.69 -1.60
CA GLN A 376 -19.61 34.59 -2.42
C GLN A 376 -20.43 33.34 -2.08
N SER A 377 -19.76 32.21 -1.87
CA SER A 377 -20.38 30.98 -1.36
C SER A 377 -20.96 31.20 0.05
N VAL A 378 -20.25 31.90 0.93
CA VAL A 378 -20.74 32.25 2.28
C VAL A 378 -22.06 32.98 2.21
N ILE A 379 -22.14 34.06 1.44
CA ILE A 379 -23.39 34.86 1.29
C ILE A 379 -24.53 33.98 0.78
N ARG A 380 -24.32 33.29 -0.36
CA ARG A 380 -25.37 32.49 -1.00
C ARG A 380 -25.87 31.35 -0.11
N PHE A 381 -24.98 30.63 0.53
CA PHE A 381 -25.38 29.52 1.40
C PHE A 381 -25.91 29.99 2.74
N SER A 382 -25.50 31.12 3.29
CA SER A 382 -26.09 31.66 4.52
C SER A 382 -27.55 32.06 4.35
N GLU A 383 -27.92 32.57 3.16
CA GLU A 383 -29.29 32.86 2.81
C GLU A 383 -30.10 31.57 2.55
N LEU A 384 -29.55 30.64 1.77
CA LEU A 384 -30.19 29.38 1.43
C LEU A 384 -30.56 28.53 2.64
N VAL A 385 -29.67 28.44 3.64
CA VAL A 385 -29.88 27.57 4.83
C VAL A 385 -30.71 28.25 5.92
N LYS A 386 -31.03 29.52 5.76
CA LYS A 386 -31.84 30.29 6.72
C LYS A 386 -33.24 29.70 6.88
N GLY A 387 -33.54 29.21 8.07
CA GLY A 387 -34.83 28.58 8.35
C GLY A 387 -34.89 27.07 8.06
N LEU A 388 -33.84 26.49 7.55
CA LEU A 388 -33.75 25.02 7.44
C LEU A 388 -33.41 24.38 8.78
N PRO A 389 -33.84 23.14 9.05
CA PRO A 389 -33.49 22.41 10.26
C PRO A 389 -31.99 22.13 10.34
N ASP A 390 -31.35 22.45 11.45
CA ASP A 390 -29.90 22.37 11.65
C ASP A 390 -29.32 20.97 11.48
N ASP A 391 -30.11 19.94 11.77
CA ASP A 391 -29.68 18.53 11.82
C ASP A 391 -30.08 17.73 10.58
N GLN A 392 -30.82 18.31 9.67
CA GLN A 392 -31.29 17.63 8.46
C GLN A 392 -30.40 17.96 7.25
N PRO A 393 -30.27 17.01 6.29
CA PRO A 393 -29.50 17.26 5.10
C PRO A 393 -30.20 18.31 4.22
N ILE A 394 -29.42 19.28 3.71
CA ILE A 394 -29.95 20.40 2.91
C ILE A 394 -30.56 19.93 1.59
N PHE A 395 -29.94 18.96 0.93
CA PHE A 395 -30.26 18.56 -0.45
C PHE A 395 -31.01 17.23 -0.55
N VAL A 396 -31.50 16.70 0.56
CA VAL A 396 -32.18 15.40 0.55
C VAL A 396 -33.60 15.56 1.00
N ASP A 397 -34.50 15.38 0.03
CA ASP A 397 -35.95 15.21 0.23
C ASP A 397 -36.36 13.87 -0.40
N GLY A 398 -36.53 12.84 0.43
CA GLY A 398 -36.79 11.48 0.00
C GLY A 398 -35.57 10.77 -0.63
N LYS A 399 -35.82 9.91 -1.62
CA LYS A 399 -34.78 9.09 -2.26
C LYS A 399 -34.08 9.87 -3.38
N VAL A 400 -32.79 10.07 -3.24
CA VAL A 400 -31.96 10.80 -4.21
C VAL A 400 -31.17 9.83 -5.08
N TYR A 401 -31.18 10.06 -6.39
CA TYR A 401 -30.40 9.32 -7.37
C TYR A 401 -29.29 10.21 -7.95
N ASN A 402 -28.12 9.65 -8.13
CA ASN A 402 -27.00 10.36 -8.75
C ASN A 402 -27.30 10.75 -10.20
N SER A 403 -28.12 9.95 -10.93
CA SER A 403 -28.60 10.27 -12.28
C SER A 403 -29.33 11.57 -12.32
N THR A 404 -30.24 11.83 -11.37
CA THR A 404 -31.04 13.07 -11.33
C THR A 404 -30.21 14.33 -11.37
N VAL A 405 -29.15 14.37 -10.54
CA VAL A 405 -28.24 15.52 -10.50
C VAL A 405 -27.36 15.59 -11.74
N ASN A 406 -26.93 14.44 -12.28
CA ASN A 406 -26.19 14.40 -13.54
C ASN A 406 -27.05 14.87 -14.73
N ASP A 407 -28.35 14.57 -14.77
CA ASP A 407 -29.23 15.00 -15.81
C ASP A 407 -29.45 16.53 -15.78
N VAL A 408 -29.51 17.14 -14.58
CA VAL A 408 -29.52 18.60 -14.43
C VAL A 408 -28.20 19.20 -14.93
N LEU A 409 -27.07 18.66 -14.49
CA LEU A 409 -25.76 19.11 -14.94
C LEU A 409 -25.58 18.98 -16.46
N SER A 410 -26.01 17.85 -17.05
CA SER A 410 -25.94 17.62 -18.49
C SER A 410 -26.71 18.70 -19.27
N ARG A 411 -27.94 19.03 -18.86
CA ARG A 411 -28.73 20.09 -19.46
C ARG A 411 -28.04 21.45 -19.43
N HIS A 412 -27.38 21.80 -18.31
CA HIS A 412 -26.61 23.04 -18.25
C HIS A 412 -25.41 23.00 -19.20
N CYS A 413 -24.67 21.89 -19.24
CA CYS A 413 -23.53 21.72 -20.15
C CYS A 413 -23.95 21.84 -21.62
N GLU A 414 -25.02 21.17 -22.00
CA GLU A 414 -25.57 21.19 -23.35
C GLU A 414 -26.08 22.62 -23.75
N ARG A 415 -26.82 23.29 -22.85
CA ARG A 415 -27.30 24.67 -23.05
C ARG A 415 -26.12 25.65 -23.22
N CYS A 416 -25.04 25.42 -22.55
CA CYS A 416 -23.82 26.25 -22.61
C CYS A 416 -22.85 25.84 -23.71
N ASN A 417 -23.16 24.81 -24.48
CA ASN A 417 -22.26 24.22 -25.49
C ASN A 417 -20.85 23.89 -24.96
N ILE A 418 -20.78 23.33 -23.74
CA ILE A 418 -19.57 22.87 -23.11
C ILE A 418 -19.60 21.35 -22.96
N PRO A 419 -18.44 20.69 -22.74
CA PRO A 419 -18.40 19.24 -22.58
C PRO A 419 -19.27 18.74 -21.42
N VAL A 420 -20.08 17.71 -21.69
CA VAL A 420 -20.88 17.06 -20.65
C VAL A 420 -20.00 16.25 -19.73
N ILE A 421 -19.99 16.60 -18.44
CA ILE A 421 -19.28 15.89 -17.38
C ILE A 421 -20.25 15.34 -16.33
N SER A 422 -19.79 14.42 -15.50
CA SER A 422 -20.55 13.98 -14.32
C SER A 422 -20.35 14.92 -13.15
N ILE A 423 -21.21 14.83 -12.12
CA ILE A 423 -21.03 15.56 -10.87
C ILE A 423 -19.67 15.25 -10.21
N HIS A 424 -19.14 14.03 -10.38
CA HIS A 424 -17.78 13.70 -9.96
C HIS A 424 -16.72 14.40 -10.81
N GLY A 425 -17.03 14.71 -12.06
CA GLY A 425 -16.18 15.52 -12.94
C GLY A 425 -15.96 16.93 -12.43
N LEU A 426 -16.94 17.54 -11.73
CA LEU A 426 -16.76 18.84 -11.07
C LEU A 426 -15.69 18.80 -9.97
N ARG A 427 -15.59 17.69 -9.23
CA ARG A 427 -14.51 17.50 -8.27
C ARG A 427 -13.15 17.42 -8.99
N HIS A 428 -13.07 16.75 -10.14
CA HIS A 428 -11.86 16.75 -10.96
C HIS A 428 -11.55 18.16 -11.48
N THR A 429 -12.53 18.89 -11.95
CA THR A 429 -12.43 20.29 -12.39
C THR A 429 -11.86 21.17 -11.27
N HIS A 430 -12.42 21.08 -10.06
CA HIS A 430 -11.96 21.83 -8.89
C HIS A 430 -10.47 21.55 -8.57
N ALA A 431 -10.08 20.28 -8.55
CA ALA A 431 -8.70 19.91 -8.29
C ALA A 431 -7.73 20.35 -9.38
N SER A 432 -8.15 20.20 -10.65
CA SER A 432 -7.38 20.64 -11.82
C SER A 432 -7.13 22.15 -11.80
N LEU A 433 -8.18 22.92 -11.50
CA LEU A 433 -8.08 24.37 -11.40
C LEU A 433 -7.11 24.81 -10.30
N LEU A 434 -7.19 24.21 -9.10
CA LEU A 434 -6.30 24.55 -7.98
C LEU A 434 -4.85 24.19 -8.31
N LEU A 435 -4.58 23.05 -8.91
CA LEU A 435 -3.23 22.68 -9.34
C LEU A 435 -2.72 23.64 -10.42
N PHE A 436 -3.56 23.97 -11.41
CA PHE A 436 -3.19 24.88 -12.50
C PHE A 436 -2.86 26.31 -12.01
N THR A 437 -3.50 26.74 -10.91
CA THR A 437 -3.19 28.04 -10.25
C THR A 437 -2.00 27.97 -9.29
N GLY A 438 -1.27 26.84 -9.22
CA GLY A 438 -0.06 26.69 -8.41
C GLY A 438 -0.28 26.24 -6.97
N VAL A 439 -1.50 25.83 -6.59
CA VAL A 439 -1.74 25.26 -5.26
C VAL A 439 -1.02 23.92 -5.15
N SER A 440 -0.25 23.72 -4.08
CA SER A 440 0.52 22.49 -3.89
C SER A 440 -0.34 21.23 -3.89
N ILE A 441 0.21 20.13 -4.45
CA ILE A 441 -0.45 18.81 -4.49
C ILE A 441 -0.89 18.37 -3.09
N ALA A 442 -0.07 18.64 -2.06
CA ALA A 442 -0.38 18.31 -0.68
C ALA A 442 -1.62 19.05 -0.16
N SER A 443 -1.77 20.33 -0.51
CA SER A 443 -2.93 21.15 -0.13
C SER A 443 -4.19 20.71 -0.86
N VAL A 444 -4.09 20.41 -2.15
CA VAL A 444 -5.20 19.86 -2.94
C VAL A 444 -5.62 18.49 -2.40
N ALA A 445 -4.68 17.59 -2.10
CA ALA A 445 -4.98 16.28 -1.52
C ALA A 445 -5.73 16.39 -0.19
N ARG A 446 -5.28 17.27 0.71
CA ARG A 446 -5.96 17.53 1.99
C ARG A 446 -7.36 18.11 1.80
N ARG A 447 -7.52 19.11 0.92
CA ARG A 447 -8.81 19.72 0.60
C ARG A 447 -9.81 18.69 0.05
N LEU A 448 -9.36 17.80 -0.81
CA LEU A 448 -10.17 16.72 -1.36
C LEU A 448 -10.42 15.55 -0.38
N GLY A 449 -9.64 15.42 0.69
CA GLY A 449 -9.73 14.28 1.62
C GLY A 449 -9.24 12.98 1.00
N HIS A 450 -8.11 13.02 0.30
CA HIS A 450 -7.40 11.83 -0.17
C HIS A 450 -6.54 11.26 0.96
N SER A 451 -6.54 9.94 1.11
CA SER A 451 -5.72 9.25 2.11
C SER A 451 -4.22 9.26 1.78
N SER A 452 -3.87 9.49 0.52
CA SER A 452 -2.50 9.55 0.04
C SER A 452 -2.36 10.64 -1.03
N MET A 453 -1.27 11.41 -0.98
CA MET A 453 -0.88 12.34 -2.05
C MET A 453 -0.68 11.64 -3.39
N THR A 454 -0.23 10.37 -3.37
CA THR A 454 -0.05 9.55 -4.57
C THR A 454 -1.34 9.41 -5.37
N THR A 455 -2.50 9.38 -4.71
CA THR A 455 -3.81 9.36 -5.39
C THR A 455 -4.02 10.64 -6.21
N THR A 456 -3.75 11.80 -5.63
CA THR A 456 -3.86 13.09 -6.33
C THR A 456 -2.84 13.17 -7.45
N GLN A 457 -1.60 12.81 -7.19
CA GLN A 457 -0.51 12.84 -8.16
C GLN A 457 -0.82 11.95 -9.38
N LYS A 458 -1.21 10.69 -9.18
CA LYS A 458 -1.56 9.77 -10.28
C LYS A 458 -2.77 10.25 -11.09
N THR A 459 -3.77 10.84 -10.43
CA THR A 459 -5.00 11.30 -11.09
C THR A 459 -4.75 12.53 -11.96
N TYR A 460 -3.87 13.44 -11.51
CA TYR A 460 -3.63 14.74 -12.15
C TYR A 460 -2.20 14.86 -12.73
N LEU A 461 -1.53 13.72 -13.00
CA LEU A 461 -0.16 13.68 -13.50
C LEU A 461 0.07 14.55 -14.74
N HIS A 462 -0.88 14.56 -15.67
CA HIS A 462 -0.81 15.37 -16.91
C HIS A 462 -0.76 16.88 -16.64
N ILE A 463 -1.51 17.37 -15.64
CA ILE A 463 -1.50 18.78 -15.24
C ILE A 463 -0.19 19.14 -14.53
N ILE A 464 0.30 18.21 -13.71
CA ILE A 464 1.58 18.38 -13.01
C ILE A 464 2.72 18.49 -14.02
N GLN A 465 2.72 17.66 -15.07
CA GLN A 465 3.71 17.72 -16.16
C GLN A 465 3.64 19.04 -16.95
N GLU A 466 2.42 19.58 -17.20
CA GLU A 466 2.27 20.89 -17.82
C GLU A 466 2.82 22.03 -16.95
N LEU A 467 2.66 21.92 -15.61
CA LEU A 467 3.23 22.88 -14.65
C LEU A 467 4.75 22.77 -14.57
N GLU A 468 5.31 21.56 -14.54
CA GLU A 468 6.75 21.31 -14.54
C GLU A 468 7.42 21.95 -15.77
N ASN A 469 6.78 21.87 -16.95
CA ASN A 469 7.30 22.53 -18.14
C ASN A 469 7.31 24.08 -18.01
N LYS A 470 6.29 24.68 -17.37
CA LYS A 470 6.28 26.12 -17.07
C LYS A 470 7.31 26.50 -16.01
N ASP A 471 7.50 25.64 -15.01
CA ASP A 471 8.48 25.86 -13.95
C ASP A 471 9.92 25.82 -14.50
N ILE A 472 10.20 24.92 -15.48
CA ILE A 472 11.50 24.90 -16.18
C ILE A 472 11.78 26.25 -16.86
N ASP A 473 10.79 26.83 -17.56
CA ASP A 473 10.95 28.16 -18.20
C ASP A 473 11.19 29.25 -17.16
N LEU A 474 10.51 29.20 -16.01
CA LEU A 474 10.72 30.14 -14.90
C LEU A 474 12.12 29.98 -14.29
N VAL A 475 12.58 28.75 -14.08
CA VAL A 475 13.93 28.45 -13.59
C VAL A 475 14.97 28.98 -14.57
N MET A 476 14.82 28.71 -15.88
CA MET A 476 15.76 29.17 -16.89
C MET A 476 15.81 30.69 -16.96
N ARG A 477 14.67 31.40 -16.87
CA ARG A 477 14.62 32.85 -16.81
C ARG A 477 15.27 33.41 -15.53
N SER A 478 15.01 32.76 -14.38
CA SER A 478 15.60 33.16 -13.09
C SER A 478 17.12 32.99 -13.08
N LEU A 479 17.63 31.90 -13.66
CA LEU A 479 19.05 31.62 -13.78
C LEU A 479 19.74 32.58 -14.80
N SER A 480 19.06 32.88 -15.91
CA SER A 480 19.61 33.84 -16.91
C SER A 480 19.64 35.28 -16.43
N GLY A 481 18.89 35.65 -15.38
CA GLY A 481 18.90 36.95 -14.73
C GLY A 481 19.98 37.13 -13.64
N LEU A 482 20.79 36.10 -13.38
CA LEU A 482 21.88 36.11 -12.38
C LEU A 482 23.25 36.49 -12.97
N ASN A 483 23.33 36.98 -14.21
CA ASN A 483 24.55 37.48 -14.87
C ASN A 483 24.71 39.00 -14.65
#